data_6c8f040ef9a7bac8930576f0b279770a
#
_entry.id   6c8f040ef9a7bac8930576f0b279770a
#
_cell.length_a   1.000
_cell.length_b   1.000
_cell.length_c   1.000
_cell.angle_alpha   90.00
_cell.angle_beta   90.00
_cell.angle_gamma   90.00
#
_symmetry.space_group_name_H-M   'P 1'
#
loop_
_entity.id
_entity.type
_entity.pdbx_description
1 polymer ?
#
loop_
_entity_poly.entity_id
_entity_poly.type
_entity_poly.pdbx_seq_one_letter_code
_entity_poly.pdbx_strand_id
1 'polypeptide(L)'
;MSSRQDTLFRHLALLQLIPRAPHYRATTTLHALLEERGFNVELRTMQRDLEKLSAHFPLLRDGTHRPFRWSFDSSFKSNLPALDTATALTLVLAEEYLRGLLPQIAIDQLAGQFENARKYLDGLNGNRLA
;
A
#
# COMPACT_ATOMS: atom_id res chain seq x y z
N MET A 1 -21.18 -2.62 10.11
CA MET A 1 -20.87 -3.89 9.43
C MET A 1 -19.70 -3.68 8.46
N SER A 2 -18.64 -4.47 8.60
CA SER A 2 -17.55 -4.30 7.68
C SER A 2 -17.89 -4.95 6.34
N SER A 3 -17.85 -4.17 5.29
CA SER A 3 -18.03 -4.63 3.93
C SER A 3 -16.66 -4.97 3.34
N ARG A 4 -16.67 -5.57 2.14
CA ARG A 4 -15.43 -5.80 1.41
C ARG A 4 -14.71 -4.48 1.10
N GLN A 5 -15.50 -3.42 0.85
CA GLN A 5 -14.93 -2.09 0.60
C GLN A 5 -14.25 -1.54 1.84
N ASP A 6 -14.87 -1.71 3.01
CA ASP A 6 -14.27 -1.24 4.26
C ASP A 6 -12.95 -1.98 4.54
N THR A 7 -12.93 -3.28 4.28
CA THR A 7 -11.72 -4.08 4.43
C THR A 7 -10.63 -3.61 3.48
N LEU A 8 -10.99 -3.35 2.22
CA LEU A 8 -10.03 -2.87 1.23
C LEU A 8 -9.44 -1.52 1.65
N PHE A 9 -10.30 -0.58 2.05
CA PHE A 9 -9.85 0.75 2.48
C PHE A 9 -8.94 0.66 3.69
N ARG A 10 -9.27 -0.22 4.62
CA ARG A 10 -8.45 -0.44 5.80
C ARG A 10 -7.07 -0.99 5.42
N HIS A 11 -7.03 -1.97 4.52
CA HIS A 11 -5.77 -2.55 4.05
C HIS A 11 -4.91 -1.50 3.34
N LEU A 12 -5.51 -0.66 2.50
CA LEU A 12 -4.79 0.41 1.82
C LEU A 12 -4.23 1.41 2.83
N ALA A 13 -5.03 1.79 3.81
CA ALA A 13 -4.59 2.72 4.85
C ALA A 13 -3.42 2.11 5.66
N LEU A 14 -3.54 0.83 5.98
CA LEU A 14 -2.51 0.14 6.76
C LEU A 14 -1.19 0.10 5.99
N LEU A 15 -1.23 -0.23 4.71
CA LEU A 15 -0.03 -0.24 3.87
C LEU A 15 0.63 1.13 3.80
N GLN A 16 -0.17 2.20 3.80
CA GLN A 16 0.34 3.57 3.79
C GLN A 16 1.05 3.93 5.09
N LEU A 17 0.63 3.31 6.19
CA LEU A 17 1.15 3.63 7.52
C LEU A 17 2.43 2.88 7.86
N ILE A 18 2.73 1.80 7.16
CA ILE A 18 3.95 1.02 7.41
C ILE A 18 5.14 1.73 6.78
N PRO A 19 6.16 2.10 7.57
CA PRO A 19 7.33 2.78 7.03
C PRO A 19 8.26 1.82 6.30
N ARG A 20 9.21 2.36 5.58
CA ARG A 20 10.25 1.57 4.93
C ARG A 20 11.46 1.37 5.85
N ALA A 21 12.06 0.19 5.75
CA ALA A 21 13.30 -0.07 6.46
C ALA A 21 14.32 1.01 6.13
N PRO A 22 15.15 1.44 7.07
CA PRO A 22 15.35 0.85 8.39
C PRO A 22 14.35 1.30 9.47
N HIS A 23 13.32 2.02 9.09
CA HIS A 23 12.31 2.50 10.04
C HIS A 23 11.25 1.42 10.25
N TYR A 24 10.79 1.31 11.48
CA TYR A 24 9.77 0.35 11.88
C TYR A 24 8.68 1.04 12.69
N ARG A 25 7.47 0.49 12.63
CA ARG A 25 6.38 0.91 13.53
C ARG A 25 5.81 -0.30 14.23
N ALA A 26 5.55 -0.12 15.52
CA ALA A 26 4.95 -1.15 16.34
C ALA A 26 3.49 -1.40 15.93
N THR A 27 3.03 -2.62 16.11
CA THR A 27 1.64 -2.99 15.82
C THR A 27 0.66 -2.05 16.55
N THR A 28 0.95 -1.74 17.81
CA THR A 28 0.10 -0.85 18.61
C THR A 28 0.07 0.57 18.06
N THR A 29 1.20 1.07 17.55
CA THR A 29 1.27 2.38 16.92
C THR A 29 0.44 2.41 15.63
N LEU A 30 0.57 1.36 14.81
CA LEU A 30 -0.21 1.24 13.59
C LEU A 30 -1.70 1.22 13.90
N HIS A 31 -2.09 0.52 14.95
CA HIS A 31 -3.48 0.46 15.38
C HIS A 31 -4.02 1.84 15.75
N ALA A 32 -3.26 2.59 16.54
CA ALA A 32 -3.64 3.95 16.93
C ALA A 32 -3.78 4.86 15.71
N LEU A 33 -2.86 4.75 14.76
CA LEU A 33 -2.91 5.56 13.54
C LEU A 33 -4.10 5.21 12.65
N LEU A 34 -4.48 3.93 12.61
CA LEU A 34 -5.70 3.51 11.89
C LEU A 34 -6.94 4.12 12.53
N GLU A 35 -7.00 4.14 13.86
CA GLU A 35 -8.14 4.75 14.56
C GLU A 35 -8.25 6.23 14.23
N GLU A 36 -7.13 6.93 14.14
CA GLU A 36 -7.12 8.33 13.74
C GLU A 36 -7.68 8.54 12.34
N ARG A 37 -7.56 7.55 11.48
CA ARG A 37 -8.11 7.60 10.12
C ARG A 37 -9.56 7.14 10.04
N GLY A 38 -10.16 6.79 11.19
CA GLY A 38 -11.56 6.41 11.25
C GLY A 38 -11.83 4.92 11.13
N PHE A 39 -10.80 4.08 11.21
CA PHE A 39 -10.97 2.64 11.16
C PHE A 39 -10.98 2.06 12.57
N ASN A 40 -12.15 1.75 13.06
CA ASN A 40 -12.32 1.18 14.41
C ASN A 40 -12.35 -0.33 14.30
N VAL A 41 -11.19 -0.95 14.46
CA VAL A 41 -11.06 -2.41 14.45
C VAL A 41 -10.28 -2.83 15.69
N GLU A 42 -10.51 -4.06 16.11
CA GLU A 42 -9.76 -4.63 17.22
C GLU A 42 -8.32 -4.85 16.80
N LEU A 43 -7.42 -4.76 17.76
CA LEU A 43 -5.99 -5.01 17.53
C LEU A 43 -5.77 -6.36 16.86
N ARG A 44 -6.51 -7.36 17.30
CA ARG A 44 -6.41 -8.72 16.75
C ARG A 44 -6.77 -8.77 15.27
N THR A 45 -7.81 -8.04 14.87
CA THR A 45 -8.21 -7.96 13.46
C THR A 45 -7.09 -7.32 12.65
N MET A 46 -6.51 -6.25 13.16
CA MET A 46 -5.41 -5.58 12.46
C MET A 46 -4.18 -6.47 12.35
N GLN A 47 -3.88 -7.24 13.38
CA GLN A 47 -2.77 -8.19 13.35
C GLN A 47 -2.98 -9.24 12.24
N ARG A 48 -4.22 -9.71 12.08
CA ARG A 48 -4.56 -10.63 10.98
C ARG A 48 -4.41 -9.97 9.63
N ASP A 49 -4.80 -8.69 9.53
CA ASP A 49 -4.62 -7.93 8.31
C ASP A 49 -3.14 -7.85 7.93
N LEU A 50 -2.27 -7.56 8.91
CA LEU A 50 -0.83 -7.49 8.67
C LEU A 50 -0.28 -8.82 8.17
N GLU A 51 -0.73 -9.92 8.74
CA GLU A 51 -0.29 -11.24 8.30
C GLU A 51 -0.75 -11.54 6.88
N LYS A 52 -1.98 -11.20 6.55
CA LYS A 52 -2.49 -11.37 5.19
C LYS A 52 -1.71 -10.52 4.19
N LEU A 53 -1.46 -9.27 4.54
CA LEU A 53 -0.72 -8.36 3.68
C LEU A 53 0.71 -8.82 3.48
N SER A 54 1.34 -9.41 4.51
CA SER A 54 2.71 -9.89 4.40
C SER A 54 2.84 -11.07 3.44
N ALA A 55 1.75 -11.76 3.12
CA ALA A 55 1.76 -12.82 2.12
C ALA A 55 1.86 -12.26 0.69
N HIS A 56 1.48 -11.00 0.48
CA HIS A 56 1.42 -10.39 -0.84
C HIS A 56 2.40 -9.23 -1.02
N PHE A 57 2.88 -8.66 0.05
CA PHE A 57 3.78 -7.50 0.03
C PHE A 57 5.03 -7.83 0.83
N PRO A 58 6.18 -7.28 0.46
CA PRO A 58 7.44 -7.56 1.14
C PRO A 58 7.53 -6.80 2.46
N LEU A 59 6.75 -7.23 3.43
CA LEU A 59 6.77 -6.68 4.78
C LEU A 59 7.79 -7.42 5.64
N LEU A 60 8.54 -6.66 6.42
CA LEU A 60 9.48 -7.18 7.39
C LEU A 60 8.86 -7.07 8.78
N ARG A 61 8.99 -8.12 9.56
CA ARG A 61 8.49 -8.14 10.93
C ARG A 61 9.65 -8.31 11.89
N ASP A 62 9.83 -7.35 12.77
CA ASP A 62 10.78 -7.46 13.86
C ASP A 62 10.06 -8.07 15.05
N GLY A 63 10.30 -9.34 15.31
CA GLY A 63 9.70 -10.10 16.40
C GLY A 63 10.56 -10.21 17.64
N THR A 64 11.68 -9.45 17.69
CA THR A 64 12.63 -9.51 18.81
C THR A 64 11.96 -9.10 20.13
N HIS A 65 11.08 -8.13 20.08
CA HIS A 65 10.35 -7.63 21.24
C HIS A 65 8.86 -7.58 20.92
N ARG A 66 8.05 -7.51 21.93
CA ARG A 66 6.61 -7.32 21.77
C ARG A 66 6.23 -5.93 22.21
N PRO A 67 5.33 -5.23 21.49
CA PRO A 67 4.64 -5.69 20.27
C PRO A 67 5.59 -5.78 19.08
N PHE A 68 5.24 -6.61 18.11
CA PHE A 68 6.00 -6.72 16.88
C PHE A 68 6.05 -5.37 16.17
N ARG A 69 7.11 -5.14 15.43
CA ARG A 69 7.28 -3.94 14.63
C ARG A 69 7.35 -4.32 13.16
N TRP A 70 6.84 -3.45 12.32
CA TRP A 70 6.68 -3.73 10.91
C TRP A 70 7.35 -2.67 10.05
N SER A 71 7.84 -3.10 8.91
CA SER A 71 8.49 -2.24 7.94
C SER A 71 8.29 -2.82 6.54
N PHE A 72 8.41 -1.97 5.53
CA PHE A 72 8.57 -2.45 4.17
C PHE A 72 10.04 -2.72 3.89
N ASP A 73 10.31 -3.81 3.19
CA ASP A 73 11.64 -4.08 2.68
C ASP A 73 12.08 -2.91 1.81
N SER A 74 13.28 -2.38 2.08
CA SER A 74 13.78 -1.22 1.36
C SER A 74 13.98 -1.48 -0.13
N SER A 75 14.12 -2.73 -0.53
CA SER A 75 14.24 -3.12 -1.93
C SER A 75 12.92 -3.05 -2.68
N PHE A 76 11.80 -2.89 -1.96
CA PHE A 76 10.47 -2.89 -2.59
C PHE A 76 10.37 -1.88 -3.72
N LYS A 77 10.86 -0.66 -3.51
CA LYS A 77 10.84 0.36 -4.56
C LYS A 77 11.79 0.08 -5.70
N SER A 78 12.92 -0.55 -5.41
CA SER A 78 13.88 -0.90 -6.44
C SER A 78 13.35 -1.98 -7.37
N ASN A 79 12.40 -2.78 -6.87
CA ASN A 79 11.78 -3.85 -7.64
C ASN A 79 10.51 -3.42 -8.34
N LEU A 80 10.10 -2.18 -8.16
CA LEU A 80 9.04 -1.60 -8.98
C LEU A 80 9.38 -1.55 -10.46
N PRO A 81 10.65 -1.67 -10.88
CA PRO A 81 10.92 -1.95 -12.30
C PRO A 81 10.31 -3.27 -12.78
N ALA A 82 9.92 -4.14 -11.87
CA ALA A 82 9.10 -5.29 -12.23
C ALA A 82 7.66 -4.90 -12.62
N LEU A 83 7.38 -3.60 -12.67
CA LEU A 83 6.16 -3.07 -13.24
C LEU A 83 6.21 -3.32 -14.74
N ASP A 84 5.54 -4.35 -15.20
CA ASP A 84 5.46 -4.63 -16.63
C ASP A 84 4.40 -3.74 -17.29
N THR A 85 4.36 -3.76 -18.60
CA THR A 85 3.43 -2.92 -19.36
C THR A 85 1.98 -3.21 -18.99
N ALA A 86 1.63 -4.48 -18.81
CA ALA A 86 0.26 -4.87 -18.47
C ALA A 86 -0.14 -4.33 -17.09
N THR A 87 0.76 -4.44 -16.11
CA THR A 87 0.49 -3.92 -14.76
C THR A 87 0.37 -2.40 -14.76
N ALA A 88 1.28 -1.71 -15.47
CA ALA A 88 1.23 -0.25 -15.55
C ALA A 88 -0.06 0.22 -16.22
N LEU A 89 -0.48 -0.44 -17.30
CA LEU A 89 -1.72 -0.11 -17.98
C LEU A 89 -2.92 -0.35 -17.07
N THR A 90 -2.92 -1.47 -16.35
CA THR A 90 -3.98 -1.79 -15.39
C THR A 90 -4.10 -0.71 -14.32
N LEU A 91 -2.96 -0.23 -13.80
CA LEU A 91 -2.97 0.81 -12.78
C LEU A 91 -3.54 2.14 -13.33
N VAL A 92 -3.16 2.50 -14.55
CA VAL A 92 -3.67 3.72 -15.18
C VAL A 92 -5.18 3.62 -15.39
N LEU A 93 -5.66 2.49 -15.88
CA LEU A 93 -7.09 2.26 -16.07
C LEU A 93 -7.82 2.22 -14.72
N ALA A 94 -7.20 1.60 -13.71
CA ALA A 94 -7.76 1.52 -12.38
C ALA A 94 -7.92 2.92 -11.76
N GLU A 95 -6.98 3.83 -12.01
CA GLU A 95 -7.07 5.19 -11.51
C GLU A 95 -8.36 5.86 -11.96
N GLU A 96 -8.71 5.73 -13.24
CA GLU A 96 -9.93 6.31 -13.77
C GLU A 96 -11.18 5.74 -13.09
N TYR A 97 -11.18 4.43 -12.90
CA TYR A 97 -12.30 3.76 -12.24
C TYR A 97 -12.39 4.16 -10.76
N LEU A 98 -11.26 4.19 -10.07
CA LEU A 98 -11.20 4.45 -8.63
C LEU A 98 -11.55 5.90 -8.29
N ARG A 99 -11.32 6.84 -9.21
CA ARG A 99 -11.70 8.23 -8.98
C ARG A 99 -13.19 8.40 -8.68
N GLY A 100 -14.02 7.52 -9.24
CA GLY A 100 -15.44 7.56 -8.99
C GLY A 100 -15.88 6.81 -7.74
N LEU A 101 -15.00 5.98 -7.17
CA LEU A 101 -15.34 5.12 -6.05
C LEU A 101 -14.68 5.54 -4.74
N LEU A 102 -13.48 6.10 -4.79
CA LEU A 102 -12.70 6.41 -3.61
C LEU A 102 -12.79 7.89 -3.27
N PRO A 103 -12.77 8.23 -1.96
CA PRO A 103 -12.59 9.61 -1.56
C PRO A 103 -11.29 10.18 -2.13
N GLN A 104 -11.26 11.48 -2.37
CA GLN A 104 -10.08 12.14 -2.94
C GLN A 104 -8.83 11.89 -2.12
N ILE A 105 -8.96 11.84 -0.79
CA ILE A 105 -7.80 11.61 0.07
C ILE A 105 -7.15 10.24 -0.19
N ALA A 106 -7.96 9.22 -0.49
CA ALA A 106 -7.43 7.89 -0.82
C ALA A 106 -6.74 7.90 -2.18
N ILE A 107 -7.31 8.60 -3.15
CA ILE A 107 -6.69 8.76 -4.47
C ILE A 107 -5.35 9.47 -4.33
N ASP A 108 -5.29 10.51 -3.53
CA ASP A 108 -4.05 11.26 -3.31
C ASP A 108 -2.96 10.38 -2.69
N GLN A 109 -3.35 9.47 -1.80
CA GLN A 109 -2.39 8.56 -1.18
C GLN A 109 -1.84 7.53 -2.18
N LEU A 110 -2.60 7.20 -3.21
CA LEU A 110 -2.16 6.28 -4.26
C LEU A 110 -1.47 6.99 -5.42
N ALA A 111 -1.44 8.32 -5.40
CA ALA A 111 -0.94 9.12 -6.52
C ALA A 111 0.46 8.74 -6.96
N GLY A 112 1.33 8.36 -6.02
CA GLY A 112 2.69 7.96 -6.35
C GLY A 112 2.75 6.74 -7.26
N GLN A 113 1.93 5.75 -6.97
CA GLN A 113 1.88 4.51 -7.76
C GLN A 113 1.31 4.78 -9.16
N PHE A 114 0.24 5.58 -9.24
CA PHE A 114 -0.34 5.94 -10.53
C PHE A 114 0.63 6.76 -11.37
N GLU A 115 1.34 7.68 -10.74
CA GLU A 115 2.34 8.49 -11.41
C GLU A 115 3.47 7.63 -11.97
N ASN A 116 3.95 6.68 -11.19
CA ASN A 116 4.99 5.75 -11.63
C ASN A 116 4.53 4.90 -12.81
N ALA A 117 3.26 4.46 -12.77
CA ALA A 117 2.69 3.70 -13.88
C ALA A 117 2.64 4.52 -15.17
N ARG A 118 2.19 5.78 -15.06
CA ARG A 118 2.15 6.68 -16.23
C ARG A 118 3.55 6.93 -16.79
N LYS A 119 4.52 7.19 -15.93
CA LYS A 119 5.92 7.39 -16.35
C LYS A 119 6.49 6.19 -17.06
N TYR A 120 6.17 5.00 -16.55
CA TYR A 120 6.62 3.76 -17.19
C TYR A 120 6.09 3.66 -18.62
N LEU A 121 4.78 3.91 -18.81
CA LEU A 121 4.17 3.85 -20.13
C LEU A 121 4.69 4.95 -21.06
N ASP A 122 4.90 6.15 -20.55
CA ASP A 122 5.46 7.26 -21.32
C ASP A 122 6.90 6.95 -21.74
N GLY A 123 7.67 6.32 -20.85
CA GLY A 123 9.03 5.90 -21.15
C GLY A 123 9.08 4.89 -22.29
N LEU A 124 8.14 3.97 -22.32
CA LEU A 124 8.04 3.00 -23.43
C LEU A 124 7.79 3.71 -24.75
N ASN A 125 6.88 4.69 -24.75
CA ASN A 125 6.59 5.48 -25.96
C ASN A 125 7.79 6.28 -26.40
N GLY A 126 8.51 6.90 -25.45
CA GLY A 126 9.71 7.64 -25.73
C GLY A 126 10.79 6.76 -26.33
N ASN A 127 10.96 5.55 -25.80
CA ASN A 127 11.93 4.60 -26.32
C ASN A 127 11.63 4.15 -27.74
N ARG A 128 10.35 4.06 -28.09
CA ARG A 128 9.96 3.72 -29.45
C ARG A 128 10.28 4.81 -30.45
N LEU A 129 10.29 6.04 -29.97
CA LEU A 129 10.54 7.20 -30.84
C LEU A 129 12.02 7.52 -31.00
N ALA A 130 12.82 6.94 -30.14
CA ALA A 130 14.28 7.17 -30.15
C ALA A 130 15.01 6.43 -31.28
#